data_6c91b04fb522547e5a694eedfcd32086
#
_entry.id   6c91b04fb522547e5a694eedfcd32086
#
_cell.length_a   1.000
_cell.length_b   1.000
_cell.length_c   1.000
_cell.angle_alpha   90.00
_cell.angle_beta   90.00
_cell.angle_gamma   90.00
#
_symmetry.space_group_name_H-M   'P 1'
#
loop_
_entity.id
_entity.type
_entity.pdbx_description
1 polymer ?
#
loop_
_entity_poly.entity_id
_entity_poly.type
_entity_poly.pdbx_seq_one_letter_code
_entity_poly.pdbx_strand_id
1 'polypeptide(L)'
;MENKFAFAKEIVKEAASYIRKHMKDDLHVERKTSPTDLVTRLDKEVQDFLVDKILSRYPHDQFCAEEGNLRASINQDSVWVIDPIDGTNNFVAQGEDFAIMVAYFENGIGQFGIIYDVMKDACYHGGGAFRAYLNDQPLPDFKNKPLCDFLIAGNAGMLESNTWGVADLSKASLGVRVYGSAAISFSRILSGQLLAYITYLQPWDYAAASILGEGLGYQIVTLSGEPVDFESRQPIMMAPREKLAEIQSYIYERKLS
;
A
#
# COMPACT_ATOMS: atom_id res chain seq x y z
N MET A 1 21.57 6.03 5.79
CA MET A 1 20.27 5.93 5.11
C MET A 1 20.40 5.52 3.63
N GLU A 2 21.15 6.22 2.78
CA GLU A 2 21.29 5.91 1.33
C GLU A 2 21.64 4.46 1.03
N ASN A 3 22.61 3.86 1.76
CA ASN A 3 22.98 2.44 1.59
C ASN A 3 21.84 1.48 1.92
N LYS A 4 20.98 1.80 2.91
CA LYS A 4 19.84 0.97 3.31
C LYS A 4 18.74 1.05 2.25
N PHE A 5 18.48 2.25 1.72
CA PHE A 5 17.51 2.46 0.66
C PHE A 5 17.93 1.80 -0.68
N ALA A 6 19.20 1.94 -1.09
CA ALA A 6 19.73 1.27 -2.28
C ALA A 6 19.61 -0.25 -2.17
N PHE A 7 19.98 -0.80 -1.01
CA PHE A 7 19.85 -2.22 -0.70
C PHE A 7 18.39 -2.69 -0.75
N ALA A 8 17.45 -1.93 -0.19
CA ALA A 8 16.03 -2.25 -0.23
C ALA A 8 15.52 -2.39 -1.67
N LYS A 9 15.88 -1.47 -2.56
CA LYS A 9 15.51 -1.55 -3.99
C LYS A 9 16.08 -2.78 -4.68
N GLU A 10 17.31 -3.15 -4.35
CA GLU A 10 17.97 -4.35 -4.90
C GLU A 10 17.22 -5.62 -4.51
N ILE A 11 16.99 -5.84 -3.20
CA ILE A 11 16.33 -7.06 -2.72
C ILE A 11 14.87 -7.16 -3.16
N VAL A 12 14.12 -6.04 -3.25
CA VAL A 12 12.76 -6.02 -3.78
C VAL A 12 12.74 -6.43 -5.26
N LYS A 13 13.70 -5.98 -6.06
CA LYS A 13 13.84 -6.38 -7.46
C LYS A 13 14.20 -7.86 -7.61
N GLU A 14 15.08 -8.39 -6.74
CA GLU A 14 15.37 -9.82 -6.68
C GLU A 14 14.11 -10.62 -6.33
N ALA A 15 13.36 -10.20 -5.31
CA ALA A 15 12.09 -10.82 -4.91
C ALA A 15 11.06 -10.83 -6.05
N ALA A 16 10.89 -9.70 -6.74
CA ALA A 16 9.99 -9.63 -7.90
C ALA A 16 10.42 -10.57 -9.03
N SER A 17 11.72 -10.70 -9.27
CA SER A 17 12.25 -11.65 -10.27
C SER A 17 11.98 -13.09 -9.85
N TYR A 18 12.09 -13.38 -8.56
CA TYR A 18 11.75 -14.69 -8.00
C TYR A 18 10.26 -15.03 -8.21
N ILE A 19 9.35 -14.09 -7.89
CA ILE A 19 7.90 -14.27 -8.12
C ILE A 19 7.63 -14.56 -9.60
N ARG A 20 8.10 -13.71 -10.52
CA ARG A 20 7.88 -13.90 -11.97
C ARG A 20 8.35 -15.25 -12.48
N LYS A 21 9.43 -15.79 -11.91
CA LYS A 21 9.98 -17.09 -12.30
C LYS A 21 9.11 -18.25 -11.80
N HIS A 22 8.53 -18.12 -10.59
CA HIS A 22 7.87 -19.21 -9.89
C HIS A 22 6.34 -19.12 -9.83
N MET A 23 5.73 -18.02 -10.32
CA MET A 23 4.29 -17.81 -10.27
C MET A 23 3.44 -18.78 -11.09
N LYS A 24 4.08 -19.58 -11.95
CA LYS A 24 3.42 -20.64 -12.73
C LYS A 24 3.59 -22.03 -12.12
N ASP A 25 4.38 -22.16 -11.06
CA ASP A 25 4.55 -23.39 -10.32
C ASP A 25 3.30 -23.66 -9.46
N ASP A 26 3.26 -24.78 -8.73
CA ASP A 26 2.21 -25.02 -7.74
C ASP A 26 2.32 -23.99 -6.61
N LEU A 27 1.31 -23.15 -6.47
CA LEU A 27 1.28 -22.06 -5.50
C LEU A 27 0.91 -22.51 -4.10
N HIS A 28 0.36 -23.73 -3.93
CA HIS A 28 -0.15 -24.21 -2.64
C HIS A 28 -1.03 -23.16 -1.94
N VAL A 29 -2.15 -22.78 -2.60
CA VAL A 29 -3.05 -21.74 -2.12
C VAL A 29 -3.78 -22.20 -0.86
N GLU A 30 -3.64 -21.46 0.22
CA GLU A 30 -4.34 -21.65 1.50
C GLU A 30 -5.31 -20.49 1.78
N ARG A 31 -6.29 -20.70 2.65
CA ARG A 31 -7.20 -19.66 3.15
C ARG A 31 -6.84 -19.33 4.59
N LYS A 32 -6.63 -18.05 4.91
CA LYS A 32 -6.30 -17.59 6.27
C LYS A 32 -7.57 -17.49 7.14
N THR A 33 -8.22 -16.35 7.14
CA THR A 33 -9.32 -16.01 8.07
C THR A 33 -10.71 -16.06 7.42
N SER A 34 -10.78 -15.97 6.11
CA SER A 34 -12.03 -16.00 5.33
C SER A 34 -11.84 -16.72 3.98
N PRO A 35 -12.94 -17.06 3.27
CA PRO A 35 -12.86 -17.68 1.95
C PRO A 35 -12.10 -16.86 0.89
N THR A 36 -12.02 -15.54 1.08
CA THR A 36 -11.36 -14.59 0.17
C THR A 36 -10.02 -14.07 0.70
N ASP A 37 -9.58 -14.54 1.86
CA ASP A 37 -8.29 -14.18 2.46
C ASP A 37 -7.28 -15.29 2.13
N LEU A 38 -6.61 -15.12 1.00
CA LEU A 38 -5.69 -16.13 0.45
C LEU A 38 -4.26 -15.86 0.86
N VAL A 39 -3.49 -16.94 0.94
CA VAL A 39 -2.02 -16.93 1.03
C VAL A 39 -1.48 -18.04 0.14
N THR A 40 -0.35 -17.79 -0.47
CA THR A 40 0.35 -18.79 -1.27
C THR A 40 1.71 -19.14 -0.67
N ARG A 41 2.33 -20.17 -1.18
CA ARG A 41 3.72 -20.50 -0.86
C ARG A 41 4.65 -19.32 -1.15
N LEU A 42 4.40 -18.58 -2.23
CA LEU A 42 5.25 -17.45 -2.64
C LEU A 42 5.15 -16.25 -1.68
N ASP A 43 3.99 -15.99 -1.07
CA ASP A 43 3.88 -14.94 -0.04
C ASP A 43 4.87 -15.21 1.10
N LYS A 44 4.88 -16.45 1.60
CA LYS A 44 5.76 -16.90 2.70
C LYS A 44 7.24 -16.85 2.28
N GLU A 45 7.58 -17.43 1.13
CA GLU A 45 8.96 -17.51 0.63
C GLU A 45 9.56 -16.14 0.32
N VAL A 46 8.76 -15.22 -0.24
CA VAL A 46 9.20 -13.86 -0.55
C VAL A 46 9.41 -13.05 0.73
N GLN A 47 8.52 -13.19 1.71
CA GLN A 47 8.72 -12.54 3.00
C GLN A 47 9.99 -13.06 3.68
N ASP A 48 10.17 -14.38 3.78
CA ASP A 48 11.36 -14.99 4.39
C ASP A 48 12.63 -14.53 3.69
N PHE A 49 12.63 -14.51 2.35
CA PHE A 49 13.74 -14.00 1.56
C PHE A 49 14.09 -12.54 1.91
N LEU A 50 13.11 -11.65 1.97
CA LEU A 50 13.33 -10.24 2.31
C LEU A 50 13.86 -10.08 3.73
N VAL A 51 13.26 -10.79 4.71
CA VAL A 51 13.67 -10.75 6.11
C VAL A 51 15.09 -11.28 6.28
N ASP A 52 15.43 -12.42 5.68
CA ASP A 52 16.77 -13.03 5.78
C ASP A 52 17.84 -12.13 5.16
N LYS A 53 17.57 -11.53 4.00
CA LYS A 53 18.48 -10.58 3.35
C LYS A 53 18.71 -9.34 4.24
N ILE A 54 17.65 -8.81 4.83
CA ILE A 54 17.75 -7.65 5.72
C ILE A 54 18.54 -8.01 6.97
N LEU A 55 18.22 -9.09 7.66
CA LEU A 55 18.91 -9.53 8.88
C LEU A 55 20.38 -9.85 8.66
N SER A 56 20.72 -10.40 7.48
CA SER A 56 22.12 -10.68 7.14
C SER A 56 23.00 -9.41 7.10
N ARG A 57 22.42 -8.27 6.83
CA ARG A 57 23.10 -6.97 6.71
C ARG A 57 22.82 -6.03 7.89
N TYR A 58 21.64 -6.14 8.48
CA TYR A 58 21.14 -5.30 9.59
C TYR A 58 20.54 -6.20 10.68
N PRO A 59 21.37 -6.92 11.47
CA PRO A 59 20.93 -7.97 12.37
C PRO A 59 20.10 -7.50 13.57
N HIS A 60 20.01 -6.20 13.80
CA HIS A 60 19.23 -5.60 14.90
C HIS A 60 17.93 -4.94 14.44
N ASP A 61 17.68 -4.89 13.13
CA ASP A 61 16.45 -4.31 12.60
C ASP A 61 15.26 -5.22 12.89
N GLN A 62 14.09 -4.61 13.09
CA GLN A 62 12.86 -5.29 13.46
C GLN A 62 11.85 -5.25 12.29
N PHE A 63 10.76 -6.02 12.41
CA PHE A 63 9.82 -6.21 11.32
C PHE A 63 8.38 -6.11 11.79
N CYS A 64 7.55 -5.44 10.98
CA CYS A 64 6.11 -5.58 10.93
C CYS A 64 5.76 -6.14 9.54
N ALA A 65 5.24 -7.36 9.45
CA ALA A 65 5.03 -8.00 8.15
C ALA A 65 3.72 -8.78 8.11
N GLU A 66 3.19 -8.98 6.90
CA GLU A 66 1.89 -9.63 6.73
C GLU A 66 1.90 -11.07 7.23
N GLU A 67 2.90 -11.86 6.83
CA GLU A 67 2.93 -13.26 7.14
C GLU A 67 3.58 -13.55 8.50
N GLY A 68 3.08 -14.56 9.19
CA GLY A 68 3.60 -15.00 10.49
C GLY A 68 3.35 -13.99 11.63
N ASN A 69 4.30 -13.89 12.56
CA ASN A 69 4.14 -13.17 13.84
C ASN A 69 5.09 -11.97 14.00
N LEU A 70 5.53 -11.38 12.90
CA LEU A 70 6.38 -10.20 12.93
C LEU A 70 5.53 -8.94 13.13
N ARG A 71 5.49 -8.38 14.33
CA ARG A 71 4.58 -7.27 14.74
C ARG A 71 5.31 -6.19 15.55
N ALA A 72 6.51 -5.80 15.11
CA ALA A 72 7.22 -4.69 15.74
C ALA A 72 6.46 -3.38 15.52
N SER A 73 6.35 -2.54 16.56
CA SER A 73 5.81 -1.19 16.42
C SER A 73 6.78 -0.31 15.63
N ILE A 74 6.27 0.50 14.70
CA ILE A 74 7.09 1.45 13.92
C ILE A 74 7.84 2.47 14.79
N ASN A 75 7.43 2.63 16.05
CA ASN A 75 8.05 3.55 17.02
C ASN A 75 9.38 3.02 17.59
N GLN A 76 9.77 1.80 17.25
CA GLN A 76 11.08 1.25 17.64
C GLN A 76 12.20 1.82 16.76
N ASP A 77 13.47 1.57 17.15
CA ASP A 77 14.65 2.20 16.56
C ASP A 77 14.73 2.03 15.04
N SER A 78 14.51 0.81 14.54
CA SER A 78 14.66 0.46 13.13
C SER A 78 13.65 -0.62 12.76
N VAL A 79 12.63 -0.27 11.97
CA VAL A 79 11.53 -1.19 11.63
C VAL A 79 11.27 -1.22 10.13
N TRP A 80 11.27 -2.42 9.57
CA TRP A 80 10.81 -2.69 8.22
C TRP A 80 9.34 -3.13 8.25
N VAL A 81 8.51 -2.51 7.41
CA VAL A 81 7.12 -2.91 7.22
C VAL A 81 7.02 -3.56 5.84
N ILE A 82 6.57 -4.82 5.78
CA ILE A 82 6.64 -5.64 4.57
C ILE A 82 5.27 -6.28 4.28
N ASP A 83 4.82 -6.11 3.04
CA ASP A 83 3.81 -6.92 2.39
C ASP A 83 4.47 -7.63 1.21
N PRO A 84 4.63 -8.95 1.25
CA PRO A 84 5.34 -9.70 0.20
C PRO A 84 4.58 -9.75 -1.12
N ILE A 85 3.23 -9.81 -1.10
CA ILE A 85 2.36 -9.85 -2.28
C ILE A 85 1.03 -9.17 -1.95
N ASP A 86 0.98 -7.84 -1.97
CA ASP A 86 -0.29 -7.13 -1.92
C ASP A 86 -1.14 -7.45 -3.15
N GLY A 87 -2.37 -7.87 -2.92
CA GLY A 87 -3.26 -8.32 -3.97
C GLY A 87 -3.16 -9.82 -4.28
N THR A 88 -2.98 -10.68 -3.27
CA THR A 88 -2.88 -12.14 -3.41
C THR A 88 -4.04 -12.74 -4.21
N ASN A 89 -5.26 -12.21 -4.10
CA ASN A 89 -6.40 -12.64 -4.91
C ASN A 89 -6.19 -12.39 -6.41
N ASN A 90 -5.64 -11.22 -6.77
CA ASN A 90 -5.30 -10.90 -8.16
C ASN A 90 -4.16 -11.78 -8.65
N PHE A 91 -3.14 -11.98 -7.81
CA PHE A 91 -2.03 -12.86 -8.09
C PHE A 91 -2.50 -14.27 -8.44
N VAL A 92 -3.35 -14.87 -7.60
CA VAL A 92 -3.87 -16.24 -7.79
C VAL A 92 -4.82 -16.34 -8.99
N ALA A 93 -5.73 -15.35 -9.14
CA ALA A 93 -6.80 -15.44 -10.13
C ALA A 93 -6.42 -14.91 -11.52
N GLN A 94 -5.54 -13.92 -11.60
CA GLN A 94 -5.23 -13.19 -12.83
C GLN A 94 -3.74 -13.24 -13.19
N GLY A 95 -2.85 -13.38 -12.22
CA GLY A 95 -1.40 -13.27 -12.43
C GLY A 95 -0.93 -11.84 -12.74
N GLU A 96 -1.76 -10.84 -12.46
CA GLU A 96 -1.51 -9.41 -12.71
C GLU A 96 -2.06 -8.56 -11.57
N ASP A 97 -1.75 -7.26 -11.57
CA ASP A 97 -2.22 -6.23 -10.62
C ASP A 97 -1.98 -6.61 -9.14
N PHE A 98 -0.77 -7.04 -8.85
CA PHE A 98 -0.24 -7.28 -7.52
C PHE A 98 1.17 -6.67 -7.37
N ALA A 99 1.60 -6.42 -6.13
CA ALA A 99 2.85 -5.73 -5.89
C ALA A 99 3.54 -6.19 -4.59
N ILE A 100 4.84 -5.94 -4.47
CA ILE A 100 5.59 -6.01 -3.22
C ILE A 100 5.59 -4.63 -2.58
N MET A 101 5.31 -4.54 -1.28
CA MET A 101 5.40 -3.29 -0.53
C MET A 101 6.44 -3.39 0.57
N VAL A 102 7.34 -2.41 0.64
CA VAL A 102 8.36 -2.31 1.69
C VAL A 102 8.43 -0.86 2.16
N ALA A 103 8.35 -0.67 3.47
CA ALA A 103 8.59 0.63 4.11
C ALA A 103 9.65 0.49 5.20
N TYR A 104 10.38 1.57 5.46
CA TYR A 104 11.37 1.60 6.52
C TYR A 104 11.17 2.82 7.42
N PHE A 105 11.11 2.57 8.72
CA PHE A 105 10.92 3.57 9.77
C PHE A 105 12.10 3.58 10.72
N GLU A 106 12.44 4.76 11.22
CA GLU A 106 13.35 4.97 12.36
C GLU A 106 12.63 5.81 13.42
N ASN A 107 12.44 5.26 14.61
CA ASN A 107 11.78 5.95 15.73
C ASN A 107 10.41 6.56 15.35
N GLY A 108 9.59 5.82 14.62
CA GLY A 108 8.28 6.26 14.16
C GLY A 108 8.28 7.16 12.92
N ILE A 109 9.46 7.54 12.41
CA ILE A 109 9.59 8.43 11.25
C ILE A 109 9.86 7.60 10.00
N GLY A 110 8.97 7.69 9.02
CA GLY A 110 9.13 7.02 7.73
C GLY A 110 10.32 7.57 6.95
N GLN A 111 11.25 6.71 6.58
CA GLN A 111 12.48 7.08 5.91
C GLN A 111 12.42 6.90 4.39
N PHE A 112 11.83 5.81 3.95
CA PHE A 112 11.52 5.54 2.54
C PHE A 112 10.43 4.48 2.40
N GLY A 113 9.73 4.51 1.26
CA GLY A 113 8.76 3.50 0.85
C GLY A 113 9.10 2.96 -0.54
N ILE A 114 8.73 1.70 -0.79
CA ILE A 114 8.83 1.04 -2.09
C ILE A 114 7.53 0.29 -2.35
N ILE A 115 6.93 0.54 -3.51
CA ILE A 115 5.83 -0.25 -4.08
C ILE A 115 6.32 -0.75 -5.43
N TYR A 116 6.39 -2.06 -5.61
CA TYR A 116 6.89 -2.66 -6.83
C TYR A 116 5.79 -3.47 -7.53
N ASP A 117 5.17 -2.89 -8.57
CA ASP A 117 4.25 -3.62 -9.47
C ASP A 117 5.06 -4.67 -10.22
N VAL A 118 4.88 -5.93 -9.82
CA VAL A 118 5.74 -7.04 -10.25
C VAL A 118 5.63 -7.29 -11.74
N MET A 119 4.42 -7.23 -12.29
CA MET A 119 4.19 -7.59 -13.69
C MET A 119 4.52 -6.44 -14.64
N LYS A 120 4.42 -5.17 -14.19
CA LYS A 120 4.77 -4.01 -15.01
C LYS A 120 6.23 -3.60 -14.87
N ASP A 121 7.01 -4.27 -14.01
CA ASP A 121 8.39 -3.89 -13.66
C ASP A 121 8.50 -2.41 -13.27
N ALA A 122 7.50 -1.94 -12.50
CA ALA A 122 7.34 -0.54 -12.14
C ALA A 122 7.60 -0.33 -10.65
N CYS A 123 8.71 0.33 -10.34
CA CYS A 123 9.17 0.60 -8.98
C CYS A 123 8.83 2.03 -8.57
N TYR A 124 7.86 2.20 -7.70
CA TYR A 124 7.57 3.44 -6.99
C TYR A 124 8.43 3.45 -5.74
N HIS A 125 9.35 4.43 -5.59
CA HIS A 125 10.32 4.42 -4.51
C HIS A 125 10.74 5.82 -4.06
N GLY A 126 11.10 5.98 -2.79
CA GLY A 126 11.52 7.25 -2.19
C GLY A 126 10.64 7.67 -1.03
N GLY A 127 10.30 8.95 -0.96
CA GLY A 127 9.58 9.56 0.17
C GLY A 127 10.48 9.74 1.40
N GLY A 128 9.94 10.30 2.48
CA GLY A 128 10.73 10.60 3.68
C GLY A 128 11.92 11.49 3.38
N ALA A 129 13.14 10.95 3.52
CA ALA A 129 14.39 11.67 3.23
C ALA A 129 14.71 11.79 1.73
N PHE A 130 13.96 11.14 0.85
CA PHE A 130 14.24 11.04 -0.58
C PHE A 130 13.06 11.56 -1.41
N ARG A 131 13.35 12.13 -2.57
CA ARG A 131 12.31 12.42 -3.55
C ARG A 131 11.67 11.12 -4.03
N ALA A 132 10.36 11.15 -4.30
CA ALA A 132 9.64 9.99 -4.81
C ALA A 132 9.75 9.88 -6.35
N TYR A 133 9.97 8.65 -6.83
CA TYR A 133 10.17 8.30 -8.24
C TYR A 133 9.31 7.10 -8.64
N LEU A 134 8.98 7.03 -9.92
CA LEU A 134 8.59 5.81 -10.63
C LEU A 134 9.77 5.42 -11.53
N ASN A 135 10.45 4.32 -11.22
CA ASN A 135 11.72 3.96 -11.84
C ASN A 135 12.71 5.16 -11.77
N ASP A 136 13.13 5.71 -12.89
CA ASP A 136 14.04 6.83 -12.96
C ASP A 136 13.32 8.19 -13.18
N GLN A 137 11.98 8.22 -13.20
CA GLN A 137 11.21 9.43 -13.41
C GLN A 137 10.64 9.96 -12.11
N PRO A 138 10.80 11.25 -11.78
CA PRO A 138 10.21 11.82 -10.59
C PRO A 138 8.68 11.75 -10.68
N LEU A 139 8.03 11.35 -9.57
CA LEU A 139 6.58 11.36 -9.48
C LEU A 139 6.05 12.80 -9.48
N PRO A 140 4.88 13.04 -10.09
CA PRO A 140 4.29 14.37 -10.15
C PRO A 140 3.72 14.81 -8.81
N ASP A 141 3.81 16.10 -8.52
CA ASP A 141 3.05 16.70 -7.44
C ASP A 141 1.56 16.70 -7.78
N PHE A 142 0.71 16.70 -6.75
CA PHE A 142 -0.74 16.78 -6.94
C PHE A 142 -1.15 18.06 -7.71
N LYS A 143 -2.06 17.91 -8.67
CA LYS A 143 -2.66 19.03 -9.42
C LYS A 143 -4.15 19.10 -9.13
N ASN A 144 -4.59 20.16 -8.46
CA ASN A 144 -5.99 20.35 -8.08
C ASN A 144 -6.90 20.57 -9.29
N LYS A 145 -8.10 19.93 -9.23
CA LYS A 145 -9.21 20.05 -10.18
C LYS A 145 -10.52 19.90 -9.40
N PRO A 146 -11.69 20.20 -9.99
CA PRO A 146 -12.98 19.81 -9.42
C PRO A 146 -13.08 18.31 -9.15
N LEU A 147 -13.79 17.92 -8.10
CA LEU A 147 -13.95 16.49 -7.73
C LEU A 147 -14.54 15.64 -8.87
N CYS A 148 -15.49 16.21 -9.64
CA CYS A 148 -16.12 15.55 -10.78
C CYS A 148 -15.17 15.25 -11.96
N ASP A 149 -13.95 15.80 -11.96
CA ASP A 149 -12.93 15.54 -12.99
C ASP A 149 -11.90 14.48 -12.53
N PHE A 150 -12.11 13.87 -11.36
CA PHE A 150 -11.24 12.85 -10.82
C PHE A 150 -11.90 11.49 -10.71
N LEU A 151 -11.12 10.45 -10.99
CA LEU A 151 -11.44 9.08 -10.61
C LEU A 151 -11.02 8.85 -9.15
N ILE A 152 -11.78 8.01 -8.45
CA ILE A 152 -11.41 7.49 -7.13
C ILE A 152 -11.29 5.97 -7.17
N ALA A 153 -10.65 5.37 -6.15
CA ALA A 153 -10.70 3.94 -5.92
C ALA A 153 -11.38 3.63 -4.58
N GLY A 154 -12.00 2.45 -4.48
CA GLY A 154 -12.66 2.02 -3.27
C GLY A 154 -12.79 0.51 -3.18
N ASN A 155 -13.28 0.04 -2.03
CA ASN A 155 -13.63 -1.34 -1.80
C ASN A 155 -15.05 -1.64 -2.33
N ALA A 156 -15.24 -2.75 -3.05
CA ALA A 156 -16.51 -3.12 -3.65
C ALA A 156 -17.65 -3.21 -2.62
N GLY A 157 -17.41 -3.85 -1.48
CA GLY A 157 -18.43 -3.98 -0.42
C GLY A 157 -18.82 -2.65 0.22
N MET A 158 -17.86 -1.72 0.38
CA MET A 158 -18.15 -0.36 0.87
C MET A 158 -18.99 0.44 -0.14
N LEU A 159 -18.74 0.26 -1.43
CA LEU A 159 -19.52 0.88 -2.50
C LEU A 159 -20.96 0.33 -2.55
N GLU A 160 -21.10 -1.00 -2.51
CA GLU A 160 -22.40 -1.67 -2.55
C GLU A 160 -23.29 -1.26 -1.36
N SER A 161 -22.74 -1.27 -0.16
CA SER A 161 -23.47 -0.93 1.08
C SER A 161 -23.52 0.57 1.38
N ASN A 162 -22.85 1.40 0.59
CA ASN A 162 -22.60 2.81 0.89
C ASN A 162 -22.02 3.03 2.30
N THR A 163 -21.19 2.10 2.77
CA THR A 163 -20.52 2.23 4.06
C THR A 163 -19.61 3.47 4.04
N TRP A 164 -19.71 4.29 5.08
CA TRP A 164 -19.01 5.58 5.18
C TRP A 164 -19.36 6.59 4.06
N GLY A 165 -20.43 6.44 3.33
CA GLY A 165 -20.80 7.38 2.25
C GLY A 165 -19.94 7.23 0.97
N VAL A 166 -19.19 6.14 0.82
CA VAL A 166 -18.26 5.94 -0.31
C VAL A 166 -18.98 5.92 -1.65
N ALA A 167 -20.22 5.38 -1.72
CA ALA A 167 -21.01 5.42 -2.95
C ALA A 167 -21.49 6.84 -3.29
N ASP A 168 -21.74 7.69 -2.30
CA ASP A 168 -22.13 9.08 -2.55
C ASP A 168 -20.92 9.90 -3.05
N LEU A 169 -19.75 9.70 -2.47
CA LEU A 169 -18.51 10.26 -3.00
C LEU A 169 -18.26 9.80 -4.45
N SER A 170 -18.51 8.52 -4.75
CA SER A 170 -18.31 7.99 -6.11
C SER A 170 -19.23 8.66 -7.15
N LYS A 171 -20.47 9.03 -6.78
CA LYS A 171 -21.39 9.76 -7.65
C LYS A 171 -20.95 11.21 -7.90
N ALA A 172 -20.25 11.81 -6.92
CA ALA A 172 -19.72 13.18 -7.05
C ALA A 172 -18.40 13.22 -7.85
N SER A 173 -17.74 12.10 -8.03
CA SER A 173 -16.49 11.95 -8.79
C SER A 173 -16.76 11.64 -10.28
N LEU A 174 -15.73 11.64 -11.12
CA LEU A 174 -15.78 11.16 -12.49
C LEU A 174 -16.12 9.67 -12.61
N GLY A 175 -15.88 8.91 -11.57
CA GLY A 175 -16.17 7.48 -11.48
C GLY A 175 -15.23 6.75 -10.52
N VAL A 176 -15.51 5.47 -10.30
CA VAL A 176 -14.78 4.64 -9.34
C VAL A 176 -14.04 3.48 -10.01
N ARG A 177 -12.95 3.07 -9.39
CA ARG A 177 -12.18 1.86 -9.75
C ARG A 177 -12.07 0.94 -8.56
N VAL A 178 -12.10 -0.36 -8.80
CA VAL A 178 -11.87 -1.42 -7.81
C VAL A 178 -10.77 -2.31 -8.36
N TYR A 179 -9.55 -2.16 -7.83
CA TYR A 179 -8.38 -2.89 -8.33
C TYR A 179 -8.11 -4.19 -7.58
N GLY A 180 -8.66 -4.39 -6.39
CA GLY A 180 -8.41 -5.58 -5.57
C GLY A 180 -7.00 -5.65 -4.94
N SER A 181 -6.22 -4.56 -5.04
CA SER A 181 -4.87 -4.39 -4.48
C SER A 181 -4.72 -2.97 -3.97
N ALA A 182 -4.21 -2.82 -2.76
CA ALA A 182 -3.92 -1.52 -2.15
C ALA A 182 -2.73 -0.86 -2.86
N ALA A 183 -1.67 -1.61 -3.09
CA ALA A 183 -0.47 -1.16 -3.78
C ALA A 183 -0.77 -0.61 -5.17
N ILE A 184 -1.58 -1.31 -5.96
CA ILE A 184 -1.98 -0.86 -7.30
C ILE A 184 -2.83 0.41 -7.20
N SER A 185 -3.77 0.48 -6.26
CA SER A 185 -4.58 1.69 -6.03
C SER A 185 -3.70 2.89 -5.64
N PHE A 186 -2.77 2.71 -4.73
CA PHE A 186 -1.81 3.76 -4.33
C PHE A 186 -0.88 4.17 -5.47
N SER A 187 -0.38 3.22 -6.25
CA SER A 187 0.45 3.51 -7.43
C SER A 187 -0.26 4.42 -8.43
N ARG A 188 -1.58 4.24 -8.62
CA ARG A 188 -2.40 5.11 -9.46
C ARG A 188 -2.59 6.52 -8.88
N ILE A 189 -2.72 6.64 -7.53
CA ILE A 189 -2.75 7.94 -6.86
C ILE A 189 -1.42 8.65 -7.04
N LEU A 190 -0.31 7.99 -6.71
CA LEU A 190 1.04 8.54 -6.81
C LEU A 190 1.40 8.98 -8.24
N SER A 191 0.81 8.33 -9.25
CA SER A 191 0.95 8.72 -10.66
C SER A 191 -0.04 9.80 -11.12
N GLY A 192 -0.88 10.34 -10.22
CA GLY A 192 -1.89 11.36 -10.54
C GLY A 192 -3.09 10.86 -11.36
N GLN A 193 -3.30 9.54 -11.43
CA GLN A 193 -4.41 8.91 -12.18
C GLN A 193 -5.69 8.75 -11.34
N LEU A 194 -5.56 8.74 -10.03
CA LEU A 194 -6.66 8.71 -9.07
C LEU A 194 -6.51 9.86 -8.07
N LEU A 195 -7.63 10.36 -7.57
CA LEU A 195 -7.65 11.35 -6.49
C LEU A 195 -7.46 10.70 -5.13
N ALA A 196 -8.21 9.64 -4.86
CA ALA A 196 -8.26 9.04 -3.53
C ALA A 196 -8.49 7.53 -3.62
N TYR A 197 -8.13 6.83 -2.54
CA TYR A 197 -8.47 5.43 -2.29
C TYR A 197 -9.02 5.26 -0.89
N ILE A 198 -10.18 4.58 -0.78
CA ILE A 198 -10.93 4.43 0.47
C ILE A 198 -11.23 2.95 0.69
N THR A 199 -10.76 2.40 1.84
CA THR A 199 -10.91 0.99 2.16
C THR A 199 -10.53 0.68 3.61
N TYR A 200 -10.57 -0.60 4.00
CA TYR A 200 -10.02 -1.12 5.26
C TYR A 200 -8.69 -1.79 5.00
N LEU A 201 -7.61 -1.34 5.64
CA LEU A 201 -6.25 -1.84 5.44
C LEU A 201 -5.52 -2.16 6.74
N GLN A 202 -4.59 -3.10 6.65
CA GLN A 202 -3.57 -3.39 7.65
C GLN A 202 -2.37 -2.43 7.49
N PRO A 203 -1.51 -2.28 8.50
CA PRO A 203 -0.34 -1.40 8.43
C PRO A 203 0.58 -1.65 7.23
N TRP A 204 0.84 -2.91 6.90
CA TRP A 204 1.72 -3.28 5.78
C TRP A 204 1.16 -2.91 4.41
N ASP A 205 -0.18 -2.84 4.27
CA ASP A 205 -0.85 -2.46 3.01
C ASP A 205 -0.65 -0.97 2.69
N TYR A 206 -0.36 -0.09 3.66
CA TYR A 206 -0.31 1.36 3.42
C TYR A 206 0.98 2.07 3.88
N ALA A 207 1.84 1.42 4.65
CA ALA A 207 3.03 2.07 5.19
C ALA A 207 3.96 2.65 4.11
N ALA A 208 4.20 1.91 3.02
CA ALA A 208 5.01 2.41 1.91
C ALA A 208 4.35 3.60 1.20
N ALA A 209 3.04 3.52 0.96
CA ALA A 209 2.28 4.59 0.30
C ALA A 209 2.22 5.86 1.14
N SER A 210 2.14 5.75 2.49
CA SER A 210 2.13 6.91 3.39
C SER A 210 3.41 7.73 3.26
N ILE A 211 4.57 7.06 3.22
CA ILE A 211 5.87 7.72 3.10
C ILE A 211 6.03 8.34 1.70
N LEU A 212 5.67 7.58 0.64
CA LEU A 212 5.77 8.06 -0.75
C LEU A 212 4.87 9.26 -1.02
N GLY A 213 3.65 9.24 -0.50
CA GLY A 213 2.64 10.26 -0.77
C GLY A 213 2.89 11.57 -0.03
N GLU A 214 3.51 11.53 1.14
CA GLU A 214 3.66 12.71 2.00
C GLU A 214 4.38 13.86 1.30
N GLY A 215 5.50 13.57 0.64
CA GLY A 215 6.29 14.55 -0.10
C GLY A 215 5.63 15.05 -1.40
N LEU A 216 4.60 14.34 -1.88
CA LEU A 216 3.83 14.69 -3.09
C LEU A 216 2.52 15.44 -2.77
N GLY A 217 2.27 15.76 -1.49
CA GLY A 217 1.08 16.49 -1.07
C GLY A 217 -0.11 15.62 -0.70
N TYR A 218 0.06 14.29 -0.61
CA TYR A 218 -0.97 13.35 -0.14
C TYR A 218 -0.84 13.07 1.35
N GLN A 219 -1.91 12.56 1.93
CA GLN A 219 -1.94 12.09 3.31
C GLN A 219 -2.82 10.85 3.44
N ILE A 220 -2.44 9.93 4.32
CA ILE A 220 -3.28 8.83 4.76
C ILE A 220 -3.85 9.18 6.13
N VAL A 221 -5.17 9.10 6.23
CA VAL A 221 -5.91 9.31 7.47
C VAL A 221 -6.98 8.23 7.62
N THR A 222 -7.47 8.04 8.84
CA THR A 222 -8.70 7.25 9.06
C THR A 222 -9.90 7.95 8.42
N LEU A 223 -11.00 7.24 8.20
CA LEU A 223 -12.22 7.87 7.66
C LEU A 223 -12.85 8.88 8.63
N SER A 224 -12.53 8.82 9.92
CA SER A 224 -12.86 9.87 10.89
C SER A 224 -11.97 11.12 10.80
N GLY A 225 -10.91 11.07 9.98
CA GLY A 225 -9.98 12.19 9.80
C GLY A 225 -8.76 12.18 10.74
N GLU A 226 -8.67 11.17 11.61
CA GLU A 226 -7.56 11.04 12.56
C GLU A 226 -6.32 10.43 11.89
N PRO A 227 -5.12 10.64 12.44
CA PRO A 227 -3.92 9.93 12.00
C PRO A 227 -4.09 8.41 12.12
N VAL A 228 -3.48 7.65 11.22
CA VAL A 228 -3.42 6.18 11.31
C VAL A 228 -2.44 5.74 12.39
N ASP A 229 -2.73 4.60 13.07
CA ASP A 229 -1.93 4.09 14.19
C ASP A 229 -0.75 3.19 13.79
N PHE A 230 -0.74 2.65 12.58
CA PHE A 230 0.21 1.64 12.10
C PHE A 230 0.27 0.34 12.94
N GLU A 231 -0.74 0.07 13.73
CA GLU A 231 -0.79 -1.09 14.63
C GLU A 231 -1.95 -2.04 14.30
N SER A 232 -3.06 -1.50 13.81
CA SER A 232 -4.30 -2.25 13.60
C SER A 232 -4.89 -2.05 12.21
N ARG A 233 -5.82 -2.93 11.84
CA ARG A 233 -6.63 -2.76 10.63
C ARG A 233 -7.62 -1.63 10.81
N GLN A 234 -7.54 -0.62 9.97
CA GLN A 234 -8.35 0.60 10.07
C GLN A 234 -9.09 0.93 8.77
N PRO A 235 -10.27 1.58 8.86
CA PRO A 235 -10.88 2.24 7.71
C PRO A 235 -10.08 3.51 7.40
N ILE A 236 -9.46 3.55 6.22
CA ILE A 236 -8.57 4.65 5.84
C ILE A 236 -8.93 5.25 4.49
N MET A 237 -8.44 6.46 4.27
CA MET A 237 -8.31 7.04 2.94
C MET A 237 -6.92 7.64 2.73
N MET A 238 -6.40 7.49 1.51
CA MET A 238 -5.33 8.32 0.98
C MET A 238 -5.93 9.35 0.04
N ALA A 239 -5.63 10.62 0.29
CA ALA A 239 -6.10 11.72 -0.55
C ALA A 239 -5.11 12.89 -0.49
N PRO A 240 -5.14 13.84 -1.48
CA PRO A 240 -4.38 15.08 -1.37
C PRO A 240 -4.84 15.90 -0.16
N ARG A 241 -3.89 16.51 0.57
CA ARG A 241 -4.20 17.37 1.71
C ARG A 241 -5.21 18.46 1.37
N GLU A 242 -5.09 19.05 0.18
CA GLU A 242 -6.00 20.08 -0.31
C GLU A 242 -7.44 19.60 -0.52
N LYS A 243 -7.65 18.29 -0.69
CA LYS A 243 -8.96 17.67 -0.97
C LYS A 243 -9.57 16.95 0.23
N LEU A 244 -8.83 16.80 1.32
CA LEU A 244 -9.31 16.05 2.49
C LEU A 244 -10.66 16.59 3.01
N ALA A 245 -10.78 17.90 3.22
CA ALA A 245 -12.02 18.49 3.74
C ALA A 245 -13.20 18.32 2.76
N GLU A 246 -12.97 18.46 1.45
CA GLU A 246 -13.99 18.24 0.42
C GLU A 246 -14.43 16.78 0.41
N ILE A 247 -13.48 15.82 0.42
CA ILE A 247 -13.78 14.38 0.44
C ILE A 247 -14.49 14.00 1.74
N GLN A 248 -14.00 14.47 2.89
CA GLN A 248 -14.60 14.19 4.20
C GLN A 248 -16.05 14.67 4.31
N SER A 249 -16.46 15.69 3.56
CA SER A 249 -17.87 16.12 3.54
C SER A 249 -18.84 15.05 3.00
N TYR A 250 -18.35 14.06 2.28
CA TYR A 250 -19.11 12.87 1.82
C TYR A 250 -18.98 11.68 2.76
N ILE A 251 -17.99 11.69 3.68
CA ILE A 251 -17.72 10.58 4.59
C ILE A 251 -18.56 10.75 5.85
N TYR A 252 -19.39 9.76 6.16
CA TYR A 252 -20.21 9.75 7.37
C TYR A 252 -20.43 8.33 7.87
N GLU A 253 -20.38 8.18 9.18
CA GLU A 253 -20.72 6.91 9.80
C GLU A 253 -22.25 6.68 9.74
N ARG A 254 -22.67 5.69 8.96
CA ARG A 254 -24.07 5.31 8.93
C ARG A 254 -24.39 4.58 10.24
N LYS A 255 -25.11 5.21 11.15
CA LYS A 255 -25.70 4.49 12.27
C LYS A 255 -26.66 3.46 11.66
N LEU A 256 -26.32 2.18 11.75
CA LEU A 256 -27.24 1.09 11.40
C LEU A 256 -28.47 1.25 12.30
N SER A 257 -29.58 1.59 11.71
CA SER A 257 -30.89 1.68 12.35
C SER A 257 -31.49 0.29 12.50
#